data_192addb0f84dd601636ff4c263f786fe
#
_entry.id   192addb0f84dd601636ff4c263f786fe
#
_cell.length_a   1.000
_cell.length_b   1.000
_cell.length_c   1.000
_cell.angle_alpha   90.00
_cell.angle_beta   90.00
_cell.angle_gamma   90.00
#
_symmetry.space_group_name_H-M   'P 1'
#
loop_
_entity.id
_entity.type
_entity.pdbx_description
1 polymer ?
#
loop_
_entity_poly.entity_id
_entity_poly.type
_entity_poly.pdbx_seq_one_letter_code
_entity_poly.pdbx_strand_id
1 'polypeptide(L)'
;RALARSYRQSDADALALLRGAFPGTVDAFLPEWEATLNLPDPCVYNEDQTTEARQRAVVAKLTSTGALSRRYYTDVARALGFIVSITEYRPFRAGMSGAGQPLNHGDWRFTWCVTVISPPVTPENYDAYQQMVCTLTSESPSETLLIFSH
;
A
#
# COMPACT_ATOMS: atom_id res chain seq x y z
N ARG A 1 15.26 -34.39 -37.91
CA ARG A 1 14.99 -32.93 -38.00
C ARG A 1 13.81 -32.49 -37.10
N ALA A 2 12.77 -33.32 -36.88
CA ALA A 2 11.64 -33.00 -36.03
C ALA A 2 12.04 -32.84 -34.53
N LEU A 3 12.83 -33.76 -34.00
CA LEU A 3 13.32 -33.74 -32.61
C LEU A 3 14.13 -32.47 -32.30
N ALA A 4 14.96 -32.00 -33.24
CA ALA A 4 15.73 -30.78 -33.03
C ALA A 4 14.84 -29.50 -32.92
N ARG A 5 13.65 -29.51 -33.52
CA ARG A 5 12.67 -28.43 -33.33
C ARG A 5 12.02 -28.50 -31.97
N SER A 6 11.66 -29.69 -31.50
CA SER A 6 11.06 -29.91 -30.20
C SER A 6 12.00 -29.48 -29.07
N TYR A 7 13.27 -29.84 -29.11
CA TYR A 7 14.26 -29.43 -28.13
C TYR A 7 14.47 -27.91 -28.12
N ARG A 8 14.58 -27.27 -29.29
CA ARG A 8 14.70 -25.81 -29.36
C ARG A 8 13.47 -25.08 -28.81
N GLN A 9 12.29 -25.63 -29.05
CA GLN A 9 11.07 -25.08 -28.48
C GLN A 9 11.08 -25.20 -26.96
N SER A 10 11.43 -26.38 -26.43
CA SER A 10 11.54 -26.60 -25.00
C SER A 10 12.55 -25.66 -24.31
N ASP A 11 13.70 -25.43 -24.95
CA ASP A 11 14.70 -24.48 -24.44
C ASP A 11 14.17 -23.04 -24.45
N ALA A 12 13.46 -22.65 -25.51
CA ALA A 12 12.85 -21.34 -25.61
C ALA A 12 11.77 -21.12 -24.53
N ASP A 13 10.93 -22.14 -24.30
CA ASP A 13 9.89 -22.11 -23.29
C ASP A 13 10.50 -22.04 -21.86
N ALA A 14 11.57 -22.82 -21.64
CA ALA A 14 12.29 -22.75 -20.34
C ALA A 14 12.90 -21.36 -20.08
N LEU A 15 13.50 -20.76 -21.12
CA LEU A 15 14.03 -19.40 -21.01
C LEU A 15 12.91 -18.36 -20.79
N ALA A 16 11.76 -18.53 -21.44
CA ALA A 16 10.59 -17.66 -21.22
C ALA A 16 10.09 -17.74 -19.78
N LEU A 17 9.98 -18.94 -19.21
CA LEU A 17 9.62 -19.15 -17.80
C LEU A 17 10.62 -18.49 -16.84
N LEU A 18 11.91 -18.68 -17.07
CA LEU A 18 12.95 -18.06 -16.24
C LEU A 18 12.89 -16.53 -16.28
N ARG A 19 12.66 -15.96 -17.47
CA ARG A 19 12.48 -14.50 -17.61
C ARG A 19 11.20 -14.02 -16.93
N GLY A 20 10.11 -14.77 -17.04
CA GLY A 20 8.83 -14.47 -16.41
C GLY A 20 8.88 -14.48 -14.87
N ALA A 21 9.90 -15.12 -14.26
CA ALA A 21 10.16 -15.05 -12.84
C ALA A 21 10.59 -13.65 -12.36
N PHE A 22 10.97 -12.75 -13.28
CA PHE A 22 11.39 -11.37 -12.97
C PHE A 22 10.39 -10.35 -13.55
N PRO A 23 9.36 -9.97 -12.82
CA PRO A 23 8.25 -9.16 -13.34
C PRO A 23 8.65 -7.76 -13.82
N GLY A 24 9.81 -7.26 -13.41
CA GLY A 24 10.32 -5.95 -13.84
C GLY A 24 10.91 -5.93 -15.27
N THR A 25 11.01 -7.07 -15.95
CA THR A 25 11.72 -7.15 -17.25
C THR A 25 10.90 -7.74 -18.39
N VAL A 26 9.78 -8.41 -18.12
CA VAL A 26 9.03 -9.15 -19.13
C VAL A 26 7.53 -9.00 -18.95
N ASP A 27 6.82 -8.75 -20.05
CA ASP A 27 5.37 -8.53 -20.07
C ASP A 27 4.57 -9.84 -20.09
N ALA A 28 5.19 -10.94 -20.49
CA ALA A 28 4.50 -12.19 -20.82
C ALA A 28 3.71 -12.81 -19.66
N PHE A 29 4.17 -12.64 -18.42
CA PHE A 29 3.53 -13.16 -17.21
C PHE A 29 2.99 -12.05 -16.29
N LEU A 30 2.88 -10.83 -16.80
CA LEU A 30 2.38 -9.70 -16.02
C LEU A 30 0.95 -9.91 -15.50
N PRO A 31 0.00 -10.44 -16.29
CA PRO A 31 -1.35 -10.73 -15.81
C PRO A 31 -1.39 -11.76 -14.67
N GLU A 32 -0.53 -12.78 -14.72
CA GLU A 32 -0.45 -13.80 -13.67
C GLU A 32 0.12 -13.23 -12.37
N TRP A 33 1.13 -12.35 -12.48
CA TRP A 33 1.66 -11.61 -11.33
C TRP A 33 0.59 -10.70 -10.72
N GLU A 34 -0.14 -9.96 -11.53
CA GLU A 34 -1.22 -9.10 -11.07
C GLU A 34 -2.33 -9.90 -10.37
N ALA A 35 -2.76 -11.01 -10.96
CA ALA A 35 -3.75 -11.89 -10.36
C ALA A 35 -3.28 -12.45 -8.99
N THR A 36 -2.00 -12.82 -8.89
CA THR A 36 -1.42 -13.37 -7.66
C THR A 36 -1.31 -12.32 -6.55
N LEU A 37 -0.99 -11.07 -6.92
CA LEU A 37 -0.78 -9.96 -5.99
C LEU A 37 -2.03 -9.11 -5.76
N ASN A 38 -3.17 -9.50 -6.35
CA ASN A 38 -4.43 -8.75 -6.30
C ASN A 38 -4.27 -7.31 -6.81
N LEU A 39 -3.63 -7.17 -7.97
CA LEU A 39 -3.48 -5.90 -8.67
C LEU A 39 -4.48 -5.83 -9.86
N PRO A 40 -4.94 -4.64 -10.26
CA PRO A 40 -4.60 -3.33 -9.71
C PRO A 40 -5.12 -3.15 -8.29
N ASP A 41 -4.40 -2.38 -7.48
CA ASP A 41 -4.81 -2.04 -6.12
C ASP A 41 -6.15 -1.28 -6.18
N PRO A 42 -7.17 -1.68 -5.41
CA PRO A 42 -8.47 -1.02 -5.41
C PRO A 42 -8.42 0.46 -5.00
N CYS A 43 -7.30 0.88 -4.43
CA CYS A 43 -7.06 2.26 -4.05
C CYS A 43 -6.45 3.12 -5.17
N VAL A 44 -6.11 2.53 -6.32
CA VAL A 44 -5.54 3.25 -7.47
C VAL A 44 -6.61 3.46 -8.53
N TYR A 45 -7.05 4.72 -8.69
CA TYR A 45 -8.15 5.08 -9.58
C TYR A 45 -7.75 5.30 -11.06
N ASN A 46 -6.52 4.98 -11.46
CA ASN A 46 -6.08 5.16 -12.84
C ASN A 46 -6.39 3.92 -13.70
N GLU A 47 -7.36 4.05 -14.61
CA GLU A 47 -7.76 2.98 -15.52
C GLU A 47 -6.73 2.71 -16.64
N ASP A 48 -5.95 3.73 -17.05
CA ASP A 48 -4.97 3.64 -18.14
C ASP A 48 -3.53 3.51 -17.63
N GLN A 49 -3.18 2.34 -17.09
CA GLN A 49 -1.80 2.08 -16.69
C GLN A 49 -0.96 1.58 -17.86
N THR A 50 0.16 2.24 -18.12
CA THR A 50 1.16 1.73 -19.07
C THR A 50 1.78 0.42 -18.56
N THR A 51 2.29 -0.41 -19.47
CA THR A 51 2.94 -1.67 -19.11
C THR A 51 4.06 -1.49 -18.08
N GLU A 52 4.85 -0.42 -18.22
CA GLU A 52 5.92 -0.10 -17.26
C GLU A 52 5.36 0.32 -15.88
N ALA A 53 4.21 0.98 -15.84
CA ALA A 53 3.55 1.35 -14.58
C ALA A 53 3.04 0.09 -13.86
N ARG A 54 2.45 -0.85 -14.60
CA ARG A 54 1.98 -2.14 -14.09
C ARG A 54 3.15 -2.98 -13.55
N GLN A 55 4.26 -3.08 -14.29
CA GLN A 55 5.48 -3.77 -13.84
C GLN A 55 6.03 -3.16 -12.55
N ARG A 56 6.09 -1.82 -12.48
CA ARG A 56 6.53 -1.11 -11.26
C ARG A 56 5.60 -1.39 -10.07
N ALA A 57 4.29 -1.46 -10.29
CA ALA A 57 3.33 -1.80 -9.25
C ALA A 57 3.54 -3.22 -8.71
N VAL A 58 3.77 -4.21 -9.60
CA VAL A 58 4.10 -5.59 -9.23
C VAL A 58 5.39 -5.63 -8.41
N VAL A 59 6.46 -4.99 -8.88
CA VAL A 59 7.74 -4.94 -8.16
C VAL A 59 7.60 -4.24 -6.81
N ALA A 60 6.89 -3.12 -6.75
CA ALA A 60 6.62 -2.40 -5.51
C ALA A 60 5.87 -3.28 -4.49
N LYS A 61 4.85 -4.01 -4.94
CA LYS A 61 4.09 -4.93 -4.07
C LYS A 61 4.93 -6.09 -3.56
N LEU A 62 5.78 -6.67 -4.40
CA LEU A 62 6.70 -7.76 -4.03
C LEU A 62 7.78 -7.31 -3.03
N THR A 63 8.26 -6.09 -3.19
CA THR A 63 9.33 -5.54 -2.33
C THR A 63 8.80 -4.83 -1.10
N SER A 64 7.47 -4.59 -1.04
CA SER A 64 6.87 -3.98 0.13
C SER A 64 6.93 -4.95 1.31
N THR A 65 7.65 -4.55 2.36
CA THR A 65 7.80 -5.39 3.55
C THR A 65 6.64 -5.26 4.52
N GLY A 66 5.72 -4.32 4.30
CA GLY A 66 4.65 -3.99 5.21
C GLY A 66 5.17 -3.74 6.65
N ALA A 67 4.76 -2.72 7.31
CA ALA A 67 5.13 -2.52 8.70
C ALA A 67 4.00 -1.81 9.44
N LEU A 68 3.80 -2.16 10.70
CA LEU A 68 2.81 -1.54 11.58
C LEU A 68 3.41 -0.37 12.38
N SER A 69 4.44 0.30 11.85
CA SER A 69 5.12 1.39 12.53
C SER A 69 4.60 2.75 12.05
N ARG A 70 4.58 3.74 12.94
CA ARG A 70 4.24 5.13 12.58
C ARG A 70 5.09 5.64 11.41
N ARG A 71 6.37 5.28 11.41
CA ARG A 71 7.31 5.67 10.35
C ARG A 71 6.85 5.13 9.01
N TYR A 72 6.45 3.88 8.95
CA TYR A 72 5.95 3.26 7.72
C TYR A 72 4.75 4.03 7.15
N TYR A 73 3.71 4.27 7.96
CA TYR A 73 2.54 5.02 7.53
C TYR A 73 2.85 6.46 7.10
N THR A 74 3.78 7.12 7.80
CA THR A 74 4.21 8.49 7.38
C THR A 74 5.02 8.46 6.08
N ASP A 75 5.81 7.43 5.84
CA ASP A 75 6.59 7.28 4.60
C ASP A 75 5.67 6.92 3.42
N VAL A 76 4.65 6.07 3.62
CA VAL A 76 3.61 5.79 2.62
C VAL A 76 2.83 7.06 2.26
N ALA A 77 2.35 7.81 3.25
CA ALA A 77 1.66 9.08 3.01
C ALA A 77 2.54 10.07 2.24
N ARG A 78 3.84 10.15 2.59
CA ARG A 78 4.80 11.01 1.90
C ARG A 78 5.02 10.57 0.44
N ALA A 79 5.08 9.29 0.15
CA ALA A 79 5.19 8.78 -1.22
C ALA A 79 3.97 9.14 -2.07
N LEU A 80 2.79 9.30 -1.45
CA LEU A 80 1.56 9.78 -2.08
C LEU A 80 1.43 11.31 -2.08
N GLY A 81 2.46 12.03 -1.62
CA GLY A 81 2.55 13.49 -1.69
C GLY A 81 2.02 14.23 -0.47
N PHE A 82 1.71 13.54 0.64
CA PHE A 82 1.18 14.15 1.85
C PHE A 82 2.15 14.05 3.04
N ILE A 83 2.26 15.12 3.79
CA ILE A 83 2.94 15.14 5.09
C ILE A 83 1.86 15.01 6.16
N VAL A 84 1.97 13.95 6.95
CA VAL A 84 0.97 13.62 7.98
C VAL A 84 1.60 13.51 9.36
N SER A 85 0.78 13.74 10.39
CA SER A 85 1.10 13.44 11.78
C SER A 85 0.19 12.33 12.29
N ILE A 86 0.74 11.40 13.04
CA ILE A 86 -0.01 10.28 13.62
C ILE A 86 -0.14 10.49 15.12
N THR A 87 -1.37 10.54 15.60
CA THR A 87 -1.73 10.62 17.02
C THR A 87 -2.39 9.32 17.45
N GLU A 88 -1.82 8.65 18.45
CA GLU A 88 -2.41 7.48 19.09
C GLU A 88 -3.12 7.91 20.36
N TYR A 89 -4.37 7.50 20.52
CA TYR A 89 -5.12 7.76 21.74
C TYR A 89 -4.78 6.70 22.78
N ARG A 90 -4.48 7.18 23.99
CA ARG A 90 -4.09 6.32 25.10
C ARG A 90 -5.14 6.36 26.19
N PRO A 91 -5.47 5.22 26.82
CA PRO A 91 -6.37 5.22 27.97
C PRO A 91 -5.74 5.98 29.15
N PHE A 92 -6.58 6.37 30.08
CA PHE A 92 -6.13 6.98 31.34
C PHE A 92 -5.07 6.11 32.05
N ARG A 93 -4.00 6.74 32.49
CA ARG A 93 -2.95 6.10 33.29
C ARG A 93 -2.69 6.92 34.56
N ALA A 94 -2.83 6.31 35.71
CA ALA A 94 -2.50 6.94 36.99
C ALA A 94 -1.03 7.43 36.98
N GLY A 95 -0.82 8.69 37.39
CA GLY A 95 0.50 9.32 37.38
C GLY A 95 0.95 9.91 36.04
N MET A 96 0.22 9.66 34.93
CA MET A 96 0.55 10.17 33.60
C MET A 96 -0.59 10.98 32.96
N SER A 97 -1.81 10.85 33.48
CA SER A 97 -3.01 11.55 33.01
C SER A 97 -3.42 12.65 33.97
N GLY A 98 -3.90 13.77 33.44
CA GLY A 98 -4.32 14.92 34.26
C GLY A 98 -5.70 14.72 34.90
N ALA A 99 -5.98 15.53 35.94
CA ALA A 99 -7.30 15.58 36.57
C ALA A 99 -8.35 16.03 35.53
N GLY A 100 -9.50 15.39 35.53
CA GLY A 100 -10.58 15.67 34.58
C GLY A 100 -10.52 14.90 33.27
N GLN A 101 -9.45 14.15 33.01
CA GLN A 101 -9.40 13.26 31.84
C GLN A 101 -10.29 12.03 32.07
N PRO A 102 -11.02 11.60 31.02
CA PRO A 102 -11.91 10.44 31.11
C PRO A 102 -11.14 9.17 31.41
N LEU A 103 -11.65 8.36 32.32
CA LEU A 103 -11.00 7.12 32.78
C LEU A 103 -10.99 6.02 31.74
N ASN A 104 -12.05 5.91 30.95
CA ASN A 104 -12.19 4.93 29.90
C ASN A 104 -13.19 5.42 28.84
N HIS A 105 -12.83 5.28 27.58
CA HIS A 105 -13.68 5.57 26.44
C HIS A 105 -13.74 4.38 25.47
N GLY A 106 -13.90 3.18 25.99
CA GLY A 106 -14.13 2.00 25.15
C GLY A 106 -13.07 1.83 24.07
N ASP A 107 -13.44 2.07 22.82
CA ASP A 107 -12.62 1.79 21.64
C ASP A 107 -11.50 2.81 21.39
N TRP A 108 -11.46 3.94 22.08
CA TRP A 108 -10.41 4.95 21.91
C TRP A 108 -9.00 4.45 22.13
N ARG A 109 -8.79 3.42 22.92
CA ARG A 109 -7.48 2.79 23.13
C ARG A 109 -6.95 2.07 21.89
N PHE A 110 -7.83 1.74 20.95
CA PHE A 110 -7.51 1.11 19.66
C PHE A 110 -7.62 2.09 18.51
N THR A 111 -7.88 3.38 18.82
CA THR A 111 -8.06 4.44 17.84
C THR A 111 -6.77 5.21 17.66
N TRP A 112 -6.46 5.52 16.41
CA TRP A 112 -5.39 6.43 16.06
C TRP A 112 -5.84 7.35 14.93
N CYS A 113 -5.28 8.55 14.90
CA CYS A 113 -5.66 9.61 13.97
C CYS A 113 -4.49 9.98 13.09
N VAL A 114 -4.73 10.05 11.79
CA VAL A 114 -3.82 10.62 10.79
C VAL A 114 -4.30 12.02 10.47
N THR A 115 -3.50 13.02 10.83
CA THR A 115 -3.77 14.43 10.54
C THR A 115 -2.91 14.89 9.38
N VAL A 116 -3.52 15.39 8.31
CA VAL A 116 -2.80 15.95 7.17
C VAL A 116 -2.27 17.34 7.56
N ILE A 117 -0.95 17.53 7.43
CA ILE A 117 -0.28 18.80 7.70
C ILE A 117 -0.11 19.61 6.42
N SER A 118 0.32 18.94 5.34
CA SER A 118 0.64 19.59 4.07
C SER A 118 0.64 18.56 2.92
N PRO A 119 0.20 18.92 1.71
CA PRO A 119 -0.57 20.13 1.40
C PRO A 119 -1.96 20.08 2.02
N PRO A 120 -2.67 21.23 2.16
CA PRO A 120 -4.06 21.22 2.58
C PRO A 120 -4.91 20.46 1.56
N VAL A 121 -5.93 19.77 2.04
CA VAL A 121 -6.85 19.03 1.16
C VAL A 121 -7.73 20.03 0.41
N THR A 122 -7.61 20.02 -0.91
CA THR A 122 -8.34 20.88 -1.84
C THR A 122 -9.09 20.02 -2.87
N PRO A 123 -10.07 20.56 -3.60
CA PRO A 123 -10.74 19.80 -4.66
C PRO A 123 -9.78 19.27 -5.74
N GLU A 124 -8.65 19.95 -5.95
CA GLU A 124 -7.66 19.57 -6.97
C GLU A 124 -6.82 18.34 -6.58
N ASN A 125 -6.58 18.14 -5.29
CA ASN A 125 -5.80 16.99 -4.78
C ASN A 125 -6.67 15.96 -4.04
N TYR A 126 -7.99 16.10 -4.15
CA TYR A 126 -8.93 15.23 -3.42
C TYR A 126 -8.79 13.75 -3.81
N ASP A 127 -8.57 13.45 -5.08
CA ASP A 127 -8.40 12.08 -5.55
C ASP A 127 -7.13 11.44 -4.97
N ALA A 128 -6.02 12.19 -4.94
CA ALA A 128 -4.79 11.74 -4.29
C ALA A 128 -4.97 11.55 -2.77
N TYR A 129 -5.76 12.43 -2.12
CA TYR A 129 -6.12 12.26 -0.71
C TYR A 129 -6.96 11.00 -0.49
N GLN A 130 -7.97 10.74 -1.33
CA GLN A 130 -8.78 9.52 -1.24
C GLN A 130 -7.94 8.25 -1.48
N GLN A 131 -7.00 8.30 -2.40
CA GLN A 131 -6.05 7.21 -2.61
C GLN A 131 -5.21 6.96 -1.36
N MET A 132 -4.69 8.00 -0.71
CA MET A 132 -3.96 7.89 0.55
C MET A 132 -4.83 7.27 1.66
N VAL A 133 -6.06 7.77 1.84
CA VAL A 133 -7.03 7.25 2.82
C VAL A 133 -7.30 5.75 2.59
N CYS A 134 -7.57 5.36 1.34
CA CYS A 134 -7.80 3.98 0.96
C CYS A 134 -6.58 3.10 1.28
N THR A 135 -5.39 3.50 0.84
CA THR A 135 -4.15 2.75 1.04
C THR A 135 -3.83 2.56 2.52
N LEU A 136 -3.87 3.65 3.31
CA LEU A 136 -3.60 3.56 4.75
C LEU A 136 -4.65 2.73 5.49
N THR A 137 -5.92 2.79 5.06
CA THR A 137 -7.00 1.98 5.65
C THR A 137 -6.80 0.50 5.33
N SER A 138 -6.45 0.15 4.10
CA SER A 138 -6.23 -1.25 3.69
C SER A 138 -5.04 -1.90 4.39
N GLU A 139 -4.04 -1.10 4.77
CA GLU A 139 -2.83 -1.56 5.47
C GLU A 139 -2.93 -1.43 6.99
N SER A 140 -4.00 -0.81 7.52
CA SER A 140 -4.19 -0.66 8.95
C SER A 140 -4.52 -2.00 9.62
N PRO A 141 -4.09 -2.20 10.89
CA PRO A 141 -4.49 -3.39 11.65
C PRO A 141 -6.00 -3.47 11.78
N SER A 142 -6.57 -4.63 11.51
CA SER A 142 -8.04 -4.86 11.50
C SER A 142 -8.71 -4.63 12.86
N GLU A 143 -7.95 -4.73 13.95
CA GLU A 143 -8.41 -4.49 15.31
C GLU A 143 -8.37 -3.01 15.72
N THR A 144 -7.90 -2.13 14.84
CA THR A 144 -7.78 -0.70 15.15
C THR A 144 -8.76 0.16 14.35
N LEU A 145 -9.14 1.28 14.90
CA LEU A 145 -9.95 2.29 14.25
C LEU A 145 -9.05 3.44 13.78
N LEU A 146 -8.98 3.64 12.49
CA LEU A 146 -8.23 4.73 11.86
C LEU A 146 -9.18 5.90 11.56
N ILE A 147 -8.80 7.08 12.03
CA ILE A 147 -9.53 8.33 11.79
C ILE A 147 -8.63 9.29 11.01
N PHE A 148 -9.20 10.00 10.05
CA PHE A 148 -8.49 11.04 9.30
C PHE A 148 -9.01 12.43 9.70
N SER A 149 -8.06 13.37 9.82
CA SER A 149 -8.32 14.79 10.06
C SER A 149 -7.53 15.63 9.05
N HIS A 150 -8.11 16.67 8.55
CA HIS A 150 -7.52 17.63 7.61
C HIS A 150 -7.94 19.06 7.92
#